data_e1c369a2d2a2a005a4f24b96da4155c0
#
_entry.id   e1c369a2d2a2a005a4f24b96da4155c0
#
_cell.length_a   1.000
_cell.length_b   1.000
_cell.length_c   1.000
_cell.angle_alpha   90.00
_cell.angle_beta   90.00
_cell.angle_gamma   90.00
#
_symmetry.space_group_name_H-M   'P 1'
#
loop_
_entity.id
_entity.type
_entity.pdbx_description
1 polymer ?
#
loop_
_entity_poly.entity_id
_entity_poly.type
_entity_poly.pdbx_seq_one_letter_code
_entity_poly.pdbx_strand_id
1 'polypeptide(L)'
;MKKMLLAVLLLAVAAPALATDYTVTTTANQDTILERARLRSNAAICTAVGLPTSCTRAQAIAKDPVIGADYANAISNYVNKLVKADIQREKAVSDAEDITTFEQAWAAASQAARDSACVTLGLPAGCKP
;
A
#
# COMPACT_ATOMS: atom_id res chain seq x y z
N MET A 1 15.46 -14.97 33.17
CA MET A 1 16.03 -14.11 32.13
C MET A 1 15.57 -14.43 30.69
N LYS A 2 15.03 -15.62 30.38
CA LYS A 2 14.54 -15.96 29.01
C LYS A 2 13.15 -15.38 28.65
N LYS A 3 12.38 -14.92 29.63
CA LYS A 3 11.02 -14.36 29.40
C LYS A 3 11.01 -12.89 28.94
N MET A 4 12.12 -12.17 29.06
CA MET A 4 12.22 -10.75 28.64
C MET A 4 12.53 -10.57 27.14
N LEU A 5 13.11 -11.56 26.48
CA LEU A 5 13.51 -11.44 25.07
C LEU A 5 12.31 -11.51 24.10
N LEU A 6 11.24 -12.23 24.47
CA LEU A 6 10.07 -12.33 23.60
C LEU A 6 9.19 -11.07 23.64
N ALA A 7 9.17 -10.35 24.75
CA ALA A 7 8.43 -9.09 24.88
C ALA A 7 9.07 -7.92 24.10
N VAL A 8 10.39 -7.97 23.89
CA VAL A 8 11.12 -6.93 23.14
C VAL A 8 10.92 -7.09 21.63
N LEU A 9 10.67 -8.29 21.13
CA LEU A 9 10.46 -8.52 19.70
C LEU A 9 9.08 -8.05 19.20
N LEU A 10 8.09 -7.98 20.08
CA LEU A 10 6.72 -7.51 19.74
C LEU A 10 6.55 -5.99 19.82
N LEU A 11 7.48 -5.27 20.45
CA LEU A 11 7.42 -3.81 20.54
C LEU A 11 8.16 -3.07 19.42
N ALA A 12 8.90 -3.78 18.56
CA ALA A 12 9.69 -3.16 17.48
C ALA A 12 8.89 -2.84 16.21
N VAL A 13 7.59 -3.13 16.14
CA VAL A 13 6.78 -2.97 14.91
C VAL A 13 5.99 -1.67 14.86
N ALA A 14 6.00 -0.87 15.91
CA ALA A 14 5.35 0.44 15.89
C ALA A 14 6.37 1.58 15.82
N ALA A 15 7.22 1.58 14.79
CA ALA A 15 7.88 2.81 14.39
C ALA A 15 6.79 3.74 13.84
N PRO A 16 6.57 4.95 14.41
CA PRO A 16 5.68 5.91 13.78
C PRO A 16 6.22 6.15 12.38
N ALA A 17 5.40 5.88 11.37
CA ALA A 17 5.70 6.30 10.01
C ALA A 17 5.81 7.84 10.06
N LEU A 18 7.03 8.34 10.15
CA LEU A 18 7.30 9.77 9.97
C LEU A 18 6.83 10.09 8.55
N ALA A 19 5.72 10.81 8.46
CA ALA A 19 5.27 11.38 7.20
C ALA A 19 6.36 12.38 6.77
N THR A 20 7.23 11.94 5.88
CA THR A 20 8.19 12.81 5.21
C THR A 20 7.52 13.40 4.00
N ASP A 21 7.52 14.73 3.89
CA ASP A 21 7.08 15.41 2.68
C ASP A 21 8.14 15.18 1.60
N TYR A 22 7.77 14.43 0.56
CA TYR A 22 8.61 14.24 -0.61
C TYR A 22 8.27 15.27 -1.67
N THR A 23 9.24 16.09 -2.05
CA THR A 23 9.10 17.02 -3.16
C THR A 23 9.71 16.39 -4.42
N VAL A 24 8.89 16.17 -5.44
CA VAL A 24 9.36 15.72 -6.76
C VAL A 24 9.62 16.95 -7.63
N THR A 25 10.87 17.17 -7.99
CA THR A 25 11.24 18.24 -8.94
C THR A 25 11.36 17.65 -10.33
N THR A 26 10.64 18.22 -11.29
CA THR A 26 10.62 17.80 -12.69
C THR A 26 11.20 18.88 -13.61
N THR A 27 11.72 18.48 -14.75
CA THR A 27 12.12 19.39 -15.83
C THR A 27 10.93 19.68 -16.75
N ALA A 28 10.96 20.75 -17.52
CA ALA A 28 9.90 21.09 -18.48
C ALA A 28 9.59 19.95 -19.48
N ASN A 29 10.60 19.16 -19.85
CA ASN A 29 10.43 18.00 -20.72
C ASN A 29 9.68 16.86 -20.00
N GLN A 30 10.00 16.62 -18.73
CA GLN A 30 9.30 15.64 -17.90
C GLN A 30 7.85 16.06 -17.63
N ASP A 31 7.60 17.36 -17.39
CA ASP A 31 6.26 17.91 -17.26
C ASP A 31 5.41 17.65 -18.50
N THR A 32 5.98 17.84 -19.69
CA THR A 32 5.29 17.56 -20.95
C THR A 32 4.92 16.08 -21.07
N ILE A 33 5.81 15.18 -20.69
CA ILE A 33 5.57 13.74 -20.72
C ILE A 33 4.48 13.35 -19.69
N LEU A 34 4.58 13.88 -18.47
CA LEU A 34 3.61 13.65 -17.41
C LEU A 34 2.22 14.17 -17.78
N GLU A 35 2.13 15.35 -18.40
CA GLU A 35 0.86 15.92 -18.85
C GLU A 35 0.19 15.02 -19.91
N ARG A 36 0.95 14.54 -20.89
CA ARG A 36 0.44 13.59 -21.90
C ARG A 36 -0.04 12.28 -21.26
N ALA A 37 0.69 11.79 -20.25
CA ALA A 37 0.31 10.57 -19.53
C ALA A 37 -0.95 10.80 -18.70
N ARG A 38 -1.07 11.95 -18.01
CA ARG A 38 -2.27 12.36 -17.29
C ARG A 38 -3.50 12.43 -18.19
N LEU A 39 -3.38 13.10 -19.33
CA LEU A 39 -4.48 13.22 -20.30
C LEU A 39 -4.94 11.87 -20.83
N ARG A 40 -4.01 10.96 -21.13
CA ARG A 40 -4.35 9.59 -21.54
C ARG A 40 -5.05 8.81 -20.42
N SER A 41 -4.58 8.96 -19.17
CA SER A 41 -5.20 8.34 -18.00
C SER A 41 -6.64 8.84 -17.81
N ASN A 42 -6.84 10.16 -17.90
CA ASN A 42 -8.18 10.76 -17.78
C ASN A 42 -9.11 10.31 -18.92
N ALA A 43 -8.61 10.24 -20.16
CA ALA A 43 -9.39 9.73 -21.29
C ALA A 43 -9.82 8.27 -21.08
N ALA A 44 -8.94 7.43 -20.53
CA ALA A 44 -9.26 6.05 -20.18
C ALA A 44 -10.33 5.97 -19.08
N ILE A 45 -10.26 6.83 -18.06
CA ILE A 45 -11.28 6.96 -17.00
C ILE A 45 -12.63 7.35 -17.61
N CYS A 46 -12.66 8.37 -18.47
CA CYS A 46 -13.89 8.78 -19.15
C CYS A 46 -14.52 7.61 -19.93
N THR A 47 -13.71 6.88 -20.69
CA THR A 47 -14.17 5.70 -21.45
C THR A 47 -14.68 4.60 -20.52
N ALA A 48 -13.99 4.34 -19.41
CA ALA A 48 -14.39 3.31 -18.45
C ALA A 48 -15.75 3.57 -17.81
N VAL A 49 -16.10 4.86 -17.61
CA VAL A 49 -17.43 5.26 -17.09
C VAL A 49 -18.48 5.48 -18.20
N GLY A 50 -18.14 5.16 -19.45
CA GLY A 50 -19.05 5.28 -20.61
C GLY A 50 -19.28 6.71 -21.09
N LEU A 51 -18.30 7.59 -20.91
CA LEU A 51 -18.31 8.98 -21.35
C LEU A 51 -17.29 9.22 -22.48
N PRO A 52 -17.46 10.30 -23.29
CA PRO A 52 -16.44 10.72 -24.24
C PRO A 52 -15.08 10.95 -23.57
N THR A 53 -13.98 10.67 -24.29
CA THR A 53 -12.59 10.80 -23.79
C THR A 53 -12.23 12.20 -23.28
N SER A 54 -13.00 13.21 -23.67
CA SER A 54 -12.86 14.62 -23.24
C SER A 54 -13.75 15.00 -22.04
N CYS A 55 -14.32 14.02 -21.33
CA CYS A 55 -15.16 14.31 -20.18
C CYS A 55 -14.40 15.08 -19.07
N THR A 56 -15.13 15.79 -18.24
CA THR A 56 -14.59 16.45 -17.04
C THR A 56 -14.58 15.50 -15.86
N ARG A 57 -13.77 15.85 -14.84
CA ARG A 57 -13.76 15.11 -13.55
C ARG A 57 -15.16 15.04 -12.92
N ALA A 58 -15.89 16.15 -12.93
CA ALA A 58 -17.24 16.20 -12.36
C ALA A 58 -18.20 15.24 -13.07
N GLN A 59 -18.13 15.15 -14.40
CA GLN A 59 -18.93 14.21 -15.18
C GLN A 59 -18.54 12.76 -14.88
N ALA A 60 -17.23 12.46 -14.78
CA ALA A 60 -16.77 11.13 -14.44
C ALA A 60 -17.23 10.69 -13.04
N ILE A 61 -17.10 11.56 -12.03
CA ILE A 61 -17.57 11.30 -10.66
C ILE A 61 -19.09 11.13 -10.60
N ALA A 62 -19.84 11.95 -11.32
CA ALA A 62 -21.30 11.83 -11.36
C ALA A 62 -21.76 10.52 -11.97
N LYS A 63 -20.97 9.95 -12.89
CA LYS A 63 -21.25 8.67 -13.53
C LYS A 63 -20.83 7.47 -12.68
N ASP A 64 -19.63 7.52 -12.13
CA ASP A 64 -19.09 6.54 -11.20
C ASP A 64 -18.15 7.23 -10.19
N PRO A 65 -18.57 7.38 -8.91
CA PRO A 65 -17.79 8.08 -7.89
C PRO A 65 -16.43 7.41 -7.60
N VAL A 66 -16.34 6.09 -7.75
CA VAL A 66 -15.11 5.32 -7.46
C VAL A 66 -14.09 5.51 -8.59
N ILE A 67 -14.49 5.18 -9.82
CA ILE A 67 -13.63 5.30 -11.00
C ILE A 67 -13.33 6.79 -11.29
N GLY A 68 -14.33 7.65 -11.19
CA GLY A 68 -14.18 9.09 -11.44
C GLY A 68 -13.28 9.82 -10.45
N ALA A 69 -13.15 9.30 -9.22
CA ALA A 69 -12.21 9.85 -8.23
C ALA A 69 -10.75 9.80 -8.70
N ASP A 70 -10.44 8.86 -9.57
CA ASP A 70 -9.10 8.69 -10.16
C ASP A 70 -8.73 9.73 -11.22
N TYR A 71 -9.68 10.56 -11.65
CA TYR A 71 -9.44 11.63 -12.61
C TYR A 71 -8.54 12.73 -12.02
N ALA A 72 -7.39 12.96 -12.64
CA ALA A 72 -6.38 13.91 -12.16
C ALA A 72 -6.53 15.27 -12.85
N ASN A 73 -6.87 16.32 -12.10
CA ASN A 73 -6.99 17.68 -12.64
C ASN A 73 -5.64 18.36 -12.95
N ALA A 74 -4.57 17.94 -12.26
CA ALA A 74 -3.23 18.51 -12.40
C ALA A 74 -2.16 17.40 -12.44
N ILE A 75 -0.98 17.72 -12.95
CA ILE A 75 0.19 16.80 -12.97
C ILE A 75 0.52 16.33 -11.56
N SER A 76 0.50 17.21 -10.57
CA SER A 76 0.77 16.86 -9.17
C SER A 76 -0.18 15.78 -8.64
N ASN A 77 -1.47 15.87 -8.96
CA ASN A 77 -2.45 14.86 -8.57
C ASN A 77 -2.19 13.52 -9.27
N TYR A 78 -1.78 13.56 -10.53
CA TYR A 78 -1.42 12.37 -11.29
C TYR A 78 -0.17 11.68 -10.73
N VAL A 79 0.88 12.46 -10.45
CA VAL A 79 2.12 11.95 -9.83
C VAL A 79 1.84 11.36 -8.45
N ASN A 80 1.08 12.06 -7.61
CA ASN A 80 0.68 11.55 -6.29
C ASN A 80 -0.08 10.22 -6.37
N LYS A 81 -0.93 10.07 -7.37
CA LYS A 81 -1.63 8.80 -7.63
C LYS A 81 -0.64 7.68 -7.96
N LEU A 82 0.31 7.92 -8.85
CA LEU A 82 1.33 6.94 -9.22
C LEU A 82 2.20 6.53 -8.02
N VAL A 83 2.66 7.52 -7.24
CA VAL A 83 3.47 7.27 -6.04
C VAL A 83 2.68 6.46 -5.00
N LYS A 84 1.42 6.80 -4.76
CA LYS A 84 0.58 6.03 -3.83
C LYS A 84 0.38 4.59 -4.28
N ALA A 85 0.13 4.37 -5.58
CA ALA A 85 -0.03 3.03 -6.12
C ALA A 85 1.25 2.21 -6.00
N ASP A 86 2.41 2.84 -6.20
CA ASP A 86 3.72 2.21 -6.04
C ASP A 86 4.00 1.84 -4.58
N ILE A 87 3.76 2.76 -3.65
CA ILE A 87 3.88 2.51 -2.21
C ILE A 87 2.97 1.35 -1.76
N GLN A 88 1.73 1.30 -2.26
CA GLN A 88 0.81 0.21 -1.92
C GLN A 88 1.30 -1.14 -2.45
N ARG A 89 1.89 -1.15 -3.65
CA ARG A 89 2.49 -2.37 -4.23
C ARG A 89 3.69 -2.83 -3.41
N GLU A 90 4.62 -1.92 -3.07
CA GLU A 90 5.78 -2.24 -2.23
C GLU A 90 5.37 -2.70 -0.83
N LYS A 91 4.34 -2.08 -0.26
CA LYS A 91 3.80 -2.54 1.02
C LYS A 91 3.26 -3.97 0.92
N ALA A 92 2.54 -4.31 -0.14
CA ALA A 92 2.03 -5.66 -0.32
C ALA A 92 3.16 -6.70 -0.46
N VAL A 93 4.27 -6.34 -1.12
CA VAL A 93 5.47 -7.19 -1.22
C VAL A 93 6.10 -7.36 0.17
N SER A 94 6.30 -6.26 0.91
CA SER A 94 6.86 -6.30 2.27
C SER A 94 6.00 -7.14 3.22
N ASP A 95 4.68 -6.95 3.21
CA ASP A 95 3.75 -7.73 4.03
C ASP A 95 3.83 -9.24 3.71
N ALA A 96 4.02 -9.61 2.43
CA ALA A 96 4.19 -10.99 2.01
C ALA A 96 5.53 -11.59 2.46
N GLU A 97 6.61 -10.80 2.42
CA GLU A 97 7.93 -11.20 2.93
C GLU A 97 7.90 -11.40 4.46
N ASP A 98 7.23 -10.51 5.19
CA ASP A 98 7.07 -10.60 6.65
C ASP A 98 6.29 -11.86 7.04
N ILE A 99 5.21 -12.19 6.32
CA ILE A 99 4.45 -13.44 6.53
C ILE A 99 5.35 -14.65 6.29
N THR A 100 6.09 -14.68 5.19
CA THR A 100 6.99 -15.79 4.85
C THR A 100 8.07 -15.98 5.92
N THR A 101 8.65 -14.88 6.39
CA THR A 101 9.66 -14.89 7.45
C THR A 101 9.08 -15.42 8.76
N PHE A 102 7.87 -14.99 9.12
CA PHE A 102 7.16 -15.49 10.30
C PHE A 102 6.86 -16.98 10.19
N GLU A 103 6.35 -17.46 9.05
CA GLU A 103 6.06 -18.88 8.82
C GLU A 103 7.31 -19.75 8.93
N GLN A 104 8.44 -19.29 8.39
CA GLN A 104 9.74 -19.98 8.50
C GLN A 104 10.21 -20.03 9.96
N ALA A 105 10.14 -18.91 10.69
CA ALA A 105 10.49 -18.87 12.09
C ALA A 105 9.59 -19.76 12.95
N TRP A 106 8.30 -19.80 12.65
CA TRP A 106 7.32 -20.67 13.30
C TRP A 106 7.62 -22.14 13.03
N ALA A 107 7.91 -22.51 11.79
CA ALA A 107 8.25 -23.88 11.43
C ALA A 107 9.56 -24.37 12.11
N ALA A 108 10.54 -23.47 12.28
CA ALA A 108 11.82 -23.77 12.94
C ALA A 108 11.72 -23.81 14.48
N ALA A 109 10.67 -23.23 15.08
CA ALA A 109 10.48 -23.18 16.51
C ALA A 109 10.15 -24.56 17.08
N SER A 110 10.60 -24.82 18.32
CA SER A 110 10.21 -26.04 19.03
C SER A 110 8.71 -26.06 19.34
N GLN A 111 8.14 -27.26 19.50
CA GLN A 111 6.71 -27.41 19.86
C GLN A 111 6.37 -26.63 21.13
N ALA A 112 7.22 -26.72 22.17
CA ALA A 112 6.99 -26.00 23.43
C ALA A 112 7.01 -24.47 23.24
N ALA A 113 7.84 -23.95 22.34
CA ALA A 113 7.88 -22.51 22.02
C ALA A 113 6.60 -22.07 21.29
N ARG A 114 6.13 -22.87 20.34
CA ARG A 114 4.86 -22.62 19.62
C ARG A 114 3.66 -22.64 20.56
N ASP A 115 3.57 -23.67 21.42
CA ASP A 115 2.48 -23.79 22.41
C ASP A 115 2.47 -22.59 23.37
N SER A 116 3.66 -22.17 23.85
CA SER A 116 3.79 -20.99 24.69
C SER A 116 3.34 -19.70 23.98
N ALA A 117 3.66 -19.55 22.70
CA ALA A 117 3.20 -18.41 21.90
C ALA A 117 1.67 -18.42 21.72
N CYS A 118 1.08 -19.57 21.41
CA CYS A 118 -0.37 -19.74 21.30
C CYS A 118 -1.09 -19.30 22.58
N VAL A 119 -0.65 -19.81 23.73
CA VAL A 119 -1.23 -19.47 25.03
C VAL A 119 -1.08 -17.98 25.35
N THR A 120 0.07 -17.36 25.00
CA THR A 120 0.29 -15.92 25.22
C THR A 120 -0.70 -15.06 24.39
N LEU A 121 -1.10 -15.54 23.22
CA LEU A 121 -2.10 -14.89 22.36
C LEU A 121 -3.56 -15.25 22.73
N GLY A 122 -3.78 -15.99 23.81
CA GLY A 122 -5.11 -16.44 24.22
C GLY A 122 -5.68 -17.56 23.35
N LEU A 123 -4.84 -18.25 22.59
CA LEU A 123 -5.22 -19.36 21.74
C LEU A 123 -4.88 -20.71 22.41
N PRO A 124 -5.55 -21.81 22.02
CA PRO A 124 -5.20 -23.14 22.54
C PRO A 124 -3.79 -23.54 22.13
N ALA A 125 -3.11 -24.35 22.96
CA ALA A 125 -1.84 -24.97 22.61
C ALA A 125 -2.01 -25.80 21.32
N GLY A 126 -0.98 -25.75 20.44
CA GLY A 126 -1.05 -26.39 19.12
C GLY A 126 -1.78 -25.58 18.04
N CYS A 127 -2.05 -24.30 18.28
CA CYS A 127 -2.58 -23.41 17.25
C CYS A 127 -1.61 -23.36 16.04
N LYS A 128 -2.15 -23.09 14.85
CA LYS A 128 -1.36 -22.88 13.63
C LYS A 128 -1.41 -21.40 13.24
N PRO A 129 -0.36 -20.88 12.59
CA PRO A 129 -0.39 -19.52 12.06
C PRO A 129 -1.44 -19.37 10.97
#